data_1b7d9d6f8b7e877f3a01835b1f604c19
#
_entry.id   1b7d9d6f8b7e877f3a01835b1f604c19
#
_cell.length_a   1.000
_cell.length_b   1.000
_cell.length_c   1.000
_cell.angle_alpha   90.00
_cell.angle_beta   90.00
_cell.angle_gamma   90.00
#
_symmetry.space_group_name_H-M   'P 1'
#
loop_
_entity.id
_entity.type
_entity.pdbx_description
1 polymer ?
#
loop_
_entity_poly.entity_id
_entity_poly.type
_entity_poly.pdbx_seq_one_letter_code
_entity_poly.pdbx_strand_id
1 'polypeptide(L)'
;MDTHGLEEMKQRLEQSKVFAVTCLGIASPLLSNKRFDVCIMDEAGQTTLPVSLGPLTFASKFVLVGDHYQLPPLVQSAEARENGMAVSLFCRLSEAHPQAICALQSQYRMCAAIMELSNALIYGNRLRCGSSEVENAKIKYTGLQSGPTWIKEVMNPNRPVIFINTDLLLAFETNDRKAVNNPMEASIIAEIVHRLLSRGILEEDIGIITPYNSQADLIQQGVSTSVEIHTIDKYQGRDKDCILLSFVRSTENPRNYTSSLLGDWHRINVALTRAKKKLIMVGSCSTLSTVPLLKLLIEKVEEQGGILSLSMKDIAHKPELRRCSNLR
;
A
#
# COMPACT_ATOMS: atom_id res chain seq x y z
N MET A 1 30.98 12.90 -25.93
CA MET A 1 31.27 13.13 -24.51
C MET A 1 32.59 13.83 -24.44
N ASP A 2 32.63 14.99 -23.83
CA ASP A 2 33.81 15.82 -23.70
C ASP A 2 34.81 15.09 -22.78
N THR A 3 36.03 14.88 -23.26
CA THR A 3 37.12 14.19 -22.52
C THR A 3 37.43 14.86 -21.18
N HIS A 4 37.23 16.16 -21.08
CA HIS A 4 37.43 16.93 -19.84
C HIS A 4 36.40 16.57 -18.78
N GLY A 5 35.14 16.37 -19.16
CA GLY A 5 34.07 15.99 -18.24
C GLY A 5 34.22 14.55 -17.69
N LEU A 6 34.83 13.67 -18.49
CA LEU A 6 35.09 12.29 -18.05
C LEU A 6 36.25 12.22 -17.02
N GLU A 7 37.30 13.01 -17.20
CA GLU A 7 38.42 13.10 -16.24
C GLU A 7 37.99 13.72 -14.91
N GLU A 8 37.19 14.78 -14.96
CA GLU A 8 36.64 15.39 -13.75
C GLU A 8 35.73 14.40 -12.99
N MET A 9 34.90 13.64 -13.71
CA MET A 9 34.05 12.61 -13.09
C MET A 9 34.89 11.50 -12.43
N LYS A 10 35.96 11.02 -13.08
CA LYS A 10 36.88 10.03 -12.51
C LYS A 10 37.54 10.55 -11.24
N GLN A 11 38.01 11.80 -11.25
CA GLN A 11 38.63 12.41 -10.09
C GLN A 11 37.66 12.55 -8.91
N ARG A 12 36.40 12.94 -9.15
CA ARG A 12 35.35 12.96 -8.13
C ARG A 12 35.08 11.58 -7.56
N LEU A 13 35.01 10.54 -8.42
CA LEU A 13 34.83 9.15 -7.99
C LEU A 13 36.00 8.63 -7.16
N GLU A 14 37.24 9.09 -7.43
CA GLU A 14 38.42 8.70 -6.63
C GLU A 14 38.39 9.32 -5.22
N GLN A 15 37.90 10.53 -5.09
CA GLN A 15 37.83 11.25 -3.82
C GLN A 15 36.60 10.88 -2.97
N SER A 16 35.58 10.27 -3.57
CA SER A 16 34.35 9.93 -2.88
C SER A 16 34.52 8.69 -2.00
N LYS A 17 34.02 8.77 -0.77
CA LYS A 17 34.01 7.64 0.19
C LYS A 17 32.69 6.88 0.18
N VAL A 18 31.60 7.51 -0.28
CA VAL A 18 30.24 6.94 -0.33
C VAL A 18 29.71 7.02 -1.74
N PHE A 19 29.18 5.90 -2.23
CA PHE A 19 28.61 5.76 -3.55
C PHE A 19 27.16 5.30 -3.42
N ALA A 20 26.25 5.96 -4.11
CA ALA A 20 24.86 5.55 -4.23
C ALA A 20 24.58 5.14 -5.67
N VAL A 21 24.21 3.88 -5.87
CA VAL A 21 23.93 3.29 -7.19
C VAL A 21 22.77 2.30 -7.09
N THR A 22 22.09 2.04 -8.21
CA THR A 22 21.15 0.90 -8.26
C THR A 22 21.92 -0.42 -8.28
N CYS A 23 21.29 -1.52 -7.87
CA CYS A 23 21.94 -2.84 -7.89
C CYS A 23 22.52 -3.21 -9.27
N LEU A 24 21.83 -2.85 -10.35
CA LEU A 24 22.33 -3.07 -11.72
C LEU A 24 23.36 -2.02 -12.15
N GLY A 25 23.30 -0.81 -11.60
CA GLY A 25 24.23 0.28 -11.89
C GLY A 25 25.66 0.01 -11.41
N ILE A 26 25.86 -0.92 -10.48
CA ILE A 26 27.19 -1.34 -10.01
C ILE A 26 28.06 -1.94 -11.13
N ALA A 27 27.43 -2.48 -12.18
CA ALA A 27 28.13 -3.02 -13.36
C ALA A 27 28.74 -1.94 -14.27
N SER A 28 28.61 -0.65 -13.93
CA SER A 28 29.22 0.45 -14.70
C SER A 28 30.73 0.30 -14.81
N PRO A 29 31.31 0.48 -16.01
CA PRO A 29 32.76 0.46 -16.20
C PRO A 29 33.49 1.45 -15.28
N LEU A 30 32.86 2.53 -14.87
CA LEU A 30 33.42 3.53 -13.93
C LEU A 30 33.69 2.96 -12.52
N LEU A 31 32.98 1.89 -12.16
CA LEU A 31 33.07 1.25 -10.84
C LEU A 31 33.83 -0.09 -10.88
N SER A 32 34.23 -0.60 -12.05
CA SER A 32 34.83 -1.93 -12.23
C SER A 32 36.03 -2.21 -11.32
N ASN A 33 36.85 -1.20 -11.06
CA ASN A 33 38.06 -1.29 -10.23
C ASN A 33 37.85 -0.87 -8.78
N LYS A 34 36.61 -0.52 -8.40
CA LYS A 34 36.30 -0.11 -7.02
C LYS A 34 36.09 -1.34 -6.13
N ARG A 35 36.49 -1.19 -4.87
CA ARG A 35 36.16 -2.11 -3.77
C ARG A 35 35.73 -1.27 -2.56
N PHE A 36 34.81 -1.80 -1.81
CA PHE A 36 34.21 -1.09 -0.69
C PHE A 36 34.36 -1.91 0.60
N ASP A 37 34.46 -1.23 1.73
CA ASP A 37 34.47 -1.90 3.02
C ASP A 37 33.11 -2.48 3.35
N VAL A 38 32.03 -1.73 3.03
CA VAL A 38 30.66 -2.10 3.32
C VAL A 38 29.75 -1.79 2.14
N CYS A 39 28.87 -2.74 1.81
CA CYS A 39 27.72 -2.56 0.93
C CYS A 39 26.45 -2.51 1.77
N ILE A 40 25.68 -1.45 1.64
CA ILE A 40 24.34 -1.34 2.24
C ILE A 40 23.33 -1.43 1.11
N MET A 41 22.47 -2.44 1.16
CA MET A 41 21.41 -2.65 0.15
C MET A 41 20.06 -2.36 0.79
N ASP A 42 19.40 -1.32 0.32
CA ASP A 42 18.05 -0.98 0.72
C ASP A 42 17.01 -1.75 -0.11
N GLU A 43 15.81 -1.97 0.45
CA GLU A 43 14.73 -2.76 -0.16
C GLU A 43 15.18 -4.16 -0.62
N ALA A 44 16.09 -4.78 0.14
CA ALA A 44 16.69 -6.06 -0.21
C ALA A 44 15.69 -7.22 -0.30
N GLY A 45 14.52 -7.09 0.38
CA GLY A 45 13.41 -8.04 0.29
C GLY A 45 12.74 -8.11 -1.09
N GLN A 46 12.88 -7.05 -1.91
CA GLN A 46 12.26 -6.95 -3.23
C GLN A 46 13.20 -7.31 -4.38
N THR A 47 14.46 -7.63 -4.08
CA THR A 47 15.49 -7.88 -5.07
C THR A 47 15.70 -9.39 -5.25
N THR A 48 15.70 -9.87 -6.49
CA THR A 48 15.98 -11.29 -6.77
C THR A 48 17.40 -11.65 -6.35
N LEU A 49 17.63 -12.92 -5.98
CA LEU A 49 18.94 -13.40 -5.53
C LEU A 49 20.09 -13.05 -6.51
N PRO A 50 19.98 -13.29 -7.83
CA PRO A 50 21.06 -12.97 -8.76
C PRO A 50 21.43 -11.48 -8.79
N VAL A 51 20.43 -10.60 -8.73
CA VAL A 51 20.63 -9.16 -8.73
C VAL A 51 21.26 -8.69 -7.42
N SER A 52 20.91 -9.29 -6.28
CA SER A 52 21.52 -8.98 -4.99
C SER A 52 23.01 -9.33 -4.93
N LEU A 53 23.41 -10.42 -5.56
CA LEU A 53 24.81 -10.87 -5.52
C LEU A 53 25.76 -9.90 -6.22
N GLY A 54 25.31 -9.20 -7.27
CA GLY A 54 26.15 -8.25 -8.02
C GLY A 54 26.86 -7.24 -7.12
N PRO A 55 26.12 -6.35 -6.41
CA PRO A 55 26.71 -5.36 -5.50
C PRO A 55 27.56 -5.97 -4.40
N LEU A 56 27.16 -7.12 -3.87
CA LEU A 56 27.85 -7.76 -2.73
C LEU A 56 29.25 -8.22 -3.08
N THR A 57 29.55 -8.53 -4.36
CA THR A 57 30.89 -8.92 -4.80
C THR A 57 31.92 -7.78 -4.73
N PHE A 58 31.46 -6.54 -4.61
CA PHE A 58 32.33 -5.35 -4.53
C PHE A 58 32.70 -4.97 -3.09
N ALA A 59 32.14 -5.63 -2.08
CA ALA A 59 32.37 -5.28 -0.69
C ALA A 59 32.82 -6.48 0.15
N SER A 60 33.57 -6.21 1.23
CA SER A 60 34.00 -7.24 2.18
C SER A 60 32.95 -7.53 3.25
N LYS A 61 32.05 -6.59 3.51
CA LYS A 61 30.93 -6.71 4.46
C LYS A 61 29.66 -6.16 3.81
N PHE A 62 28.50 -6.65 4.26
CA PHE A 62 27.24 -6.12 3.77
C PHE A 62 26.19 -5.99 4.88
N VAL A 63 25.27 -5.07 4.67
CA VAL A 63 24.05 -4.89 5.45
C VAL A 63 22.88 -4.91 4.48
N LEU A 64 21.94 -5.82 4.67
CA LEU A 64 20.70 -5.86 3.92
C LEU A 64 19.62 -5.18 4.75
N VAL A 65 18.98 -4.16 4.18
CA VAL A 65 17.86 -3.44 4.79
C VAL A 65 16.61 -3.79 4.01
N GLY A 66 15.51 -4.10 4.70
CA GLY A 66 14.27 -4.47 4.03
C GLY A 66 13.24 -5.05 4.97
N ASP A 67 12.12 -5.43 4.39
CA ASP A 67 11.01 -6.05 5.08
C ASP A 67 10.42 -7.18 4.22
N HIS A 68 10.66 -8.41 4.63
CA HIS A 68 10.15 -9.58 3.90
C HIS A 68 8.65 -9.84 4.15
N TYR A 69 8.01 -9.04 4.99
CA TYR A 69 6.55 -8.98 5.14
C TYR A 69 5.88 -7.99 4.18
N GLN A 70 6.65 -7.28 3.37
CA GLN A 70 6.16 -6.50 2.23
C GLN A 70 6.31 -7.29 0.92
N LEU A 71 6.16 -6.65 -0.25
CA LEU A 71 6.17 -7.38 -1.52
C LEU A 71 7.49 -8.13 -1.77
N PRO A 72 7.42 -9.40 -2.22
CA PRO A 72 8.59 -10.14 -2.68
C PRO A 72 9.10 -9.61 -4.02
N PRO A 73 10.26 -10.10 -4.51
CA PRO A 73 10.76 -9.77 -5.84
C PRO A 73 9.72 -10.03 -6.94
N LEU A 74 9.58 -9.07 -7.85
CA LEU A 74 8.68 -9.21 -8.98
C LEU A 74 9.25 -10.20 -10.00
N VAL A 75 8.62 -11.35 -10.15
CA VAL A 75 8.96 -12.40 -11.11
C VAL A 75 7.77 -12.66 -12.02
N GLN A 76 7.90 -12.37 -13.31
CA GLN A 76 6.81 -12.50 -14.29
C GLN A 76 6.52 -13.96 -14.65
N SER A 77 7.57 -14.79 -14.82
CA SER A 77 7.43 -16.20 -15.12
C SER A 77 6.88 -16.98 -13.92
N ALA A 78 5.76 -17.68 -14.11
CA ALA A 78 5.19 -18.56 -13.09
C ALA A 78 6.17 -19.69 -12.72
N GLU A 79 6.78 -20.33 -13.73
CA GLU A 79 7.77 -21.38 -13.53
C GLU A 79 8.99 -20.89 -12.72
N ALA A 80 9.54 -19.71 -13.06
CA ALA A 80 10.66 -19.15 -12.32
C ALA A 80 10.28 -18.85 -10.86
N ARG A 81 9.04 -18.41 -10.62
CA ARG A 81 8.50 -18.14 -9.28
C ARG A 81 8.41 -19.42 -8.46
N GLU A 82 7.83 -20.47 -9.03
CA GLU A 82 7.70 -21.80 -8.41
C GLU A 82 9.07 -22.41 -8.10
N ASN A 83 10.08 -22.17 -8.95
CA ASN A 83 11.47 -22.57 -8.75
C ASN A 83 12.26 -21.67 -7.78
N GLY A 84 11.57 -20.76 -7.05
CA GLY A 84 12.14 -20.00 -5.95
C GLY A 84 12.84 -18.70 -6.33
N MET A 85 12.70 -18.20 -7.57
CA MET A 85 13.29 -16.91 -7.98
C MET A 85 12.66 -15.70 -7.26
N ALA A 86 11.43 -15.84 -6.75
CA ALA A 86 10.75 -14.83 -5.95
C ALA A 86 11.20 -14.80 -4.48
N VAL A 87 12.05 -15.73 -4.05
CA VAL A 87 12.63 -15.72 -2.70
C VAL A 87 13.92 -14.91 -2.71
N SER A 88 13.90 -13.73 -2.09
CA SER A 88 15.06 -12.84 -2.03
C SER A 88 16.21 -13.42 -1.20
N LEU A 89 17.44 -12.93 -1.43
CA LEU A 89 18.58 -13.24 -0.56
C LEU A 89 18.29 -12.80 0.90
N PHE A 90 17.61 -11.65 1.07
CA PHE A 90 17.19 -11.13 2.37
C PHE A 90 16.34 -12.16 3.12
N CYS A 91 15.30 -12.70 2.49
CA CYS A 91 14.42 -13.70 3.10
C CYS A 91 15.20 -14.98 3.48
N ARG A 92 16.01 -15.50 2.55
CA ARG A 92 16.83 -16.71 2.78
C ARG A 92 17.78 -16.56 3.96
N LEU A 93 18.47 -15.42 4.06
CA LEU A 93 19.42 -15.17 5.16
C LEU A 93 18.69 -14.90 6.47
N SER A 94 17.52 -14.26 6.44
CA SER A 94 16.70 -14.05 7.63
C SER A 94 16.23 -15.37 8.26
N GLU A 95 15.89 -16.35 7.44
CA GLU A 95 15.50 -17.68 7.89
C GLU A 95 16.70 -18.50 8.39
N ALA A 96 17.82 -18.46 7.67
CA ALA A 96 19.01 -19.24 7.99
C ALA A 96 19.80 -18.68 9.19
N HIS A 97 19.76 -17.37 9.39
CA HIS A 97 20.57 -16.67 10.39
C HIS A 97 19.75 -15.68 11.22
N PRO A 98 18.73 -16.12 11.97
CA PRO A 98 17.87 -15.25 12.77
C PRO A 98 18.63 -14.41 13.80
N GLN A 99 19.79 -14.89 14.28
CA GLN A 99 20.67 -14.16 15.20
C GLN A 99 21.34 -12.92 14.56
N ALA A 100 21.38 -12.83 13.22
CA ALA A 100 21.95 -11.69 12.51
C ALA A 100 20.91 -10.58 12.23
N ILE A 101 19.67 -10.81 12.62
CA ILE A 101 18.57 -9.85 12.38
C ILE A 101 18.56 -8.79 13.48
N CYS A 102 18.60 -7.52 13.05
CA CYS A 102 18.28 -6.38 13.89
C CYS A 102 16.91 -5.82 13.50
N ALA A 103 15.88 -6.13 14.29
CA ALA A 103 14.52 -5.69 14.02
C ALA A 103 14.27 -4.25 14.49
N LEU A 104 13.94 -3.35 13.54
CA LEU A 104 13.49 -2.01 13.86
C LEU A 104 12.01 -2.05 14.22
N GLN A 105 11.70 -1.91 15.50
CA GLN A 105 10.34 -2.04 16.02
C GLN A 105 9.62 -0.71 16.20
N SER A 106 10.35 0.40 16.30
CA SER A 106 9.76 1.73 16.42
C SER A 106 9.51 2.33 15.05
N GLN A 107 8.25 2.60 14.74
CA GLN A 107 7.84 3.22 13.48
C GLN A 107 7.41 4.69 13.70
N TYR A 108 7.61 5.53 12.68
CA TYR A 108 7.36 6.97 12.70
C TYR A 108 6.41 7.44 11.59
N ARG A 109 5.62 6.52 11.01
CA ARG A 109 4.70 6.83 9.90
C ARG A 109 3.25 6.86 10.34
N MET A 110 2.77 5.76 10.89
CA MET A 110 1.36 5.50 11.13
C MET A 110 0.93 5.93 12.54
N CYS A 111 -0.24 6.55 12.67
CA CYS A 111 -0.86 6.69 13.98
C CYS A 111 -1.20 5.31 14.59
N ALA A 112 -1.39 5.26 15.90
CA ALA A 112 -1.57 4.01 16.64
C ALA A 112 -2.64 3.09 16.04
N ALA A 113 -3.83 3.59 15.79
CA ALA A 113 -4.94 2.78 15.29
C ALA A 113 -4.68 2.12 13.93
N ILE A 114 -3.94 2.79 13.03
CA ILE A 114 -3.55 2.21 11.74
C ILE A 114 -2.43 1.18 11.95
N MET A 115 -1.43 1.51 12.77
CA MET A 115 -0.34 0.60 13.10
C MET A 115 -0.86 -0.71 13.72
N GLU A 116 -1.83 -0.64 14.62
CA GLU A 116 -2.41 -1.79 15.31
C GLU A 116 -2.99 -2.83 14.34
N LEU A 117 -3.56 -2.40 13.22
CA LEU A 117 -4.07 -3.33 12.21
C LEU A 117 -2.95 -4.21 11.64
N SER A 118 -1.91 -3.60 11.08
CA SER A 118 -0.79 -4.35 10.51
C SER A 118 -0.02 -5.11 11.59
N ASN A 119 0.05 -4.56 12.80
CA ASN A 119 0.71 -5.18 13.94
C ASN A 119 0.01 -6.49 14.35
N ALA A 120 -1.32 -6.46 14.47
CA ALA A 120 -2.11 -7.65 14.80
C ALA A 120 -2.13 -8.69 13.69
N LEU A 121 -2.20 -8.24 12.42
CA LEU A 121 -2.34 -9.12 11.27
C LEU A 121 -1.02 -9.77 10.83
N ILE A 122 0.09 -9.04 10.91
CA ILE A 122 1.34 -9.37 10.21
C ILE A 122 2.54 -9.38 11.17
N TYR A 123 2.73 -8.31 11.96
CA TYR A 123 3.96 -8.12 12.73
C TYR A 123 3.95 -8.73 14.14
N GLY A 124 2.88 -9.47 14.52
CA GLY A 124 2.80 -10.18 15.79
C GLY A 124 2.93 -9.27 17.00
N ASN A 125 2.35 -8.08 16.96
CA ASN A 125 2.36 -7.06 18.01
C ASN A 125 3.77 -6.57 18.41
N ARG A 126 4.73 -6.62 17.49
CA ARG A 126 6.12 -6.18 17.73
C ARG A 126 6.37 -4.71 17.42
N LEU A 127 5.50 -4.07 16.62
CA LEU A 127 5.65 -2.66 16.28
C LEU A 127 5.15 -1.76 17.41
N ARG A 128 5.77 -0.59 17.54
CA ARG A 128 5.35 0.47 18.44
C ARG A 128 5.53 1.83 17.77
N CYS A 129 4.74 2.81 18.16
CA CYS A 129 4.96 4.19 17.74
C CYS A 129 6.25 4.73 18.34
N GLY A 130 7.07 5.39 17.53
CA GLY A 130 8.36 5.92 17.93
C GLY A 130 8.27 7.20 18.76
N SER A 131 7.12 7.90 18.71
CA SER A 131 6.83 9.07 19.53
C SER A 131 5.33 9.24 19.78
N SER A 132 4.95 9.96 20.83
CA SER A 132 3.56 10.30 21.13
C SER A 132 2.93 11.21 20.07
N GLU A 133 3.72 12.00 19.36
CA GLU A 133 3.24 12.81 18.25
C GLU A 133 2.75 11.94 17.09
N VAL A 134 3.52 10.92 16.71
CA VAL A 134 3.11 9.95 15.68
C VAL A 134 1.92 9.12 16.16
N GLU A 135 1.97 8.65 17.39
CA GLU A 135 0.90 7.83 17.99
C GLU A 135 -0.46 8.52 17.91
N ASN A 136 -0.51 9.80 18.24
CA ASN A 136 -1.73 10.61 18.33
C ASN A 136 -1.98 11.46 17.08
N ALA A 137 -1.25 11.24 15.99
CA ALA A 137 -1.40 12.00 14.77
C ALA A 137 -2.82 11.84 14.18
N LYS A 138 -3.45 12.98 13.88
CA LYS A 138 -4.81 13.04 13.32
C LYS A 138 -4.84 13.92 12.08
N ILE A 139 -5.75 13.59 11.17
CA ILE A 139 -6.04 14.47 10.04
C ILE A 139 -6.73 15.74 10.55
N LYS A 140 -6.33 16.88 10.01
CA LYS A 140 -6.90 18.17 10.38
C LYS A 140 -7.74 18.70 9.24
N TYR A 141 -8.99 19.03 9.54
CA TYR A 141 -9.92 19.58 8.58
C TYR A 141 -10.14 21.07 8.82
N THR A 142 -10.40 21.82 7.74
CA THR A 142 -10.81 23.23 7.79
C THR A 142 -12.29 23.36 7.51
N GLY A 143 -12.92 24.47 7.96
CA GLY A 143 -14.31 24.79 7.70
C GLY A 143 -15.32 23.93 8.45
N LEU A 144 -16.60 24.24 8.25
CA LEU A 144 -17.73 23.57 8.90
C LEU A 144 -18.02 22.23 8.23
N GLN A 145 -18.39 21.26 9.07
CA GLN A 145 -18.79 19.93 8.59
C GLN A 145 -20.22 19.96 8.06
N SER A 146 -20.39 19.82 6.75
CA SER A 146 -21.68 19.71 6.08
C SER A 146 -21.79 18.40 5.31
N GLY A 147 -23.01 17.93 5.10
CA GLY A 147 -23.28 16.74 4.30
C GLY A 147 -24.03 15.64 5.06
N PRO A 148 -24.25 14.49 4.41
CA PRO A 148 -24.92 13.33 4.97
C PRO A 148 -24.23 12.80 6.24
N THR A 149 -24.97 12.11 7.08
CA THR A 149 -24.45 11.56 8.34
C THR A 149 -23.26 10.63 8.13
N TRP A 150 -23.29 9.77 7.11
CA TRP A 150 -22.19 8.85 6.82
C TRP A 150 -20.89 9.59 6.45
N ILE A 151 -20.97 10.72 5.73
CA ILE A 151 -19.80 11.57 5.45
C ILE A 151 -19.25 12.18 6.74
N LYS A 152 -20.12 12.59 7.67
CA LYS A 152 -19.69 13.11 8.96
C LYS A 152 -18.91 12.06 9.75
N GLU A 153 -19.34 10.80 9.72
CA GLU A 153 -18.63 9.69 10.35
C GLU A 153 -17.28 9.43 9.68
N VAL A 154 -17.24 9.39 8.35
CA VAL A 154 -15.99 9.22 7.58
C VAL A 154 -15.00 10.35 7.88
N MET A 155 -15.48 11.60 8.00
CA MET A 155 -14.65 12.77 8.29
C MET A 155 -14.32 12.95 9.78
N ASN A 156 -14.73 12.06 10.66
CA ASN A 156 -14.40 12.17 12.07
C ASN A 156 -12.90 11.97 12.31
N PRO A 157 -12.16 12.98 12.82
CA PRO A 157 -10.71 12.87 13.04
C PRO A 157 -10.36 11.89 14.17
N ASN A 158 -11.31 11.54 15.04
CA ASN A 158 -11.11 10.59 16.13
C ASN A 158 -11.33 9.12 15.68
N ARG A 159 -11.70 8.90 14.44
CA ARG A 159 -11.83 7.57 13.82
C ARG A 159 -10.80 7.43 12.68
N PRO A 160 -9.52 7.17 12.98
CA PRO A 160 -8.46 7.11 11.97
C PRO A 160 -8.68 5.98 10.96
N VAL A 161 -9.32 4.89 11.37
CA VAL A 161 -9.63 3.73 10.54
C VAL A 161 -11.14 3.65 10.35
N ILE A 162 -11.57 3.61 9.09
CA ILE A 162 -12.97 3.42 8.68
C ILE A 162 -13.02 2.35 7.60
N PHE A 163 -13.94 1.40 7.75
CA PHE A 163 -14.31 0.46 6.70
C PHE A 163 -15.77 0.70 6.31
N ILE A 164 -15.99 1.13 5.09
CA ILE A 164 -17.31 1.36 4.50
C ILE A 164 -17.80 0.04 3.92
N ASN A 165 -18.74 -0.58 4.60
CA ASN A 165 -19.35 -1.82 4.15
C ASN A 165 -20.46 -1.55 3.13
N THR A 166 -20.33 -2.15 1.95
CA THR A 166 -21.23 -1.97 0.80
C THR A 166 -22.27 -3.08 0.67
N ASP A 167 -22.36 -4.02 1.59
CA ASP A 167 -23.27 -5.19 1.49
C ASP A 167 -24.74 -4.79 1.30
N LEU A 168 -25.22 -3.76 1.99
CA LEU A 168 -26.58 -3.28 1.88
C LEU A 168 -26.87 -2.44 0.62
N LEU A 169 -25.83 -2.12 -0.16
CA LEU A 169 -25.96 -1.41 -1.43
C LEU A 169 -26.09 -2.36 -2.63
N LEU A 170 -25.93 -3.68 -2.42
CA LEU A 170 -25.87 -4.67 -3.49
C LEU A 170 -24.89 -4.26 -4.61
N ALA A 171 -23.77 -3.70 -4.19
CA ALA A 171 -22.74 -3.13 -5.07
C ALA A 171 -21.81 -4.22 -5.61
N PHE A 172 -22.31 -5.05 -6.52
CA PHE A 172 -21.56 -6.16 -7.07
C PHE A 172 -20.48 -5.70 -8.06
N GLU A 173 -19.39 -6.48 -8.10
CA GLU A 173 -18.34 -6.28 -9.09
C GLU A 173 -18.85 -6.53 -10.50
N THR A 174 -18.32 -5.79 -11.46
CA THR A 174 -18.45 -6.09 -12.88
C THR A 174 -17.21 -6.80 -13.37
N ASN A 175 -17.40 -7.89 -14.11
CA ASN A 175 -16.30 -8.68 -14.64
C ASN A 175 -16.52 -8.84 -16.15
N ASP A 176 -16.03 -7.88 -16.93
CA ASP A 176 -16.11 -7.90 -18.39
C ASP A 176 -14.71 -8.10 -18.99
N ARG A 177 -14.54 -9.18 -19.77
CA ARG A 177 -13.38 -9.49 -20.63
C ARG A 177 -11.99 -9.21 -20.02
N LYS A 178 -11.77 -9.53 -18.73
CA LYS A 178 -10.53 -9.29 -17.95
C LYS A 178 -10.48 -7.98 -17.14
N ALA A 179 -11.49 -7.13 -17.19
CA ALA A 179 -11.58 -5.96 -16.34
C ALA A 179 -12.47 -6.27 -15.12
N VAL A 180 -11.91 -6.19 -13.92
CA VAL A 180 -12.65 -6.35 -12.66
C VAL A 180 -12.76 -4.97 -12.03
N ASN A 181 -13.96 -4.45 -11.91
CA ASN A 181 -14.19 -3.16 -11.27
C ASN A 181 -15.51 -3.13 -10.50
N ASN A 182 -15.68 -2.11 -9.66
CA ASN A 182 -16.87 -1.86 -8.86
C ASN A 182 -17.25 -0.38 -8.95
N PRO A 183 -18.21 -0.04 -9.82
CA PRO A 183 -18.61 1.35 -10.03
C PRO A 183 -19.15 2.04 -8.78
N MET A 184 -19.81 1.29 -7.87
CA MET A 184 -20.32 1.84 -6.63
C MET A 184 -19.18 2.23 -5.68
N GLU A 185 -18.17 1.38 -5.51
CA GLU A 185 -16.99 1.71 -4.71
C GLU A 185 -16.25 2.93 -5.30
N ALA A 186 -16.09 2.98 -6.64
CA ALA A 186 -15.48 4.11 -7.30
C ALA A 186 -16.22 5.43 -7.05
N SER A 187 -17.57 5.40 -7.08
CA SER A 187 -18.41 6.58 -6.82
C SER A 187 -18.35 7.02 -5.36
N ILE A 188 -18.30 6.08 -4.40
CA ILE A 188 -18.13 6.37 -2.97
C ILE A 188 -16.77 7.03 -2.74
N ILE A 189 -15.71 6.50 -3.32
CA ILE A 189 -14.36 7.07 -3.22
C ILE A 189 -14.31 8.48 -3.80
N ALA A 190 -14.88 8.71 -4.98
CA ALA A 190 -14.91 10.03 -5.60
C ALA A 190 -15.64 11.06 -4.72
N GLU A 191 -16.77 10.68 -4.09
CA GLU A 191 -17.47 11.55 -3.13
C GLU A 191 -16.59 11.89 -1.93
N ILE A 192 -15.92 10.91 -1.35
CA ILE A 192 -15.05 11.12 -0.19
C ILE A 192 -13.89 12.04 -0.55
N VAL A 193 -13.23 11.82 -1.70
CA VAL A 193 -12.13 12.69 -2.18
C VAL A 193 -12.62 14.12 -2.33
N HIS A 194 -13.77 14.32 -2.99
CA HIS A 194 -14.35 15.66 -3.12
C HIS A 194 -14.57 16.33 -1.75
N ARG A 195 -15.03 15.57 -0.75
CA ARG A 195 -15.24 16.10 0.61
C ARG A 195 -13.91 16.38 1.33
N LEU A 196 -12.90 15.55 1.18
CA LEU A 196 -11.56 15.78 1.74
C LEU A 196 -10.98 17.09 1.22
N LEU A 197 -11.01 17.28 -0.10
CA LEU A 197 -10.53 18.50 -0.76
C LEU A 197 -11.31 19.74 -0.33
N SER A 198 -12.64 19.66 -0.27
CA SER A 198 -13.50 20.76 0.19
C SER A 198 -13.27 21.13 1.67
N ARG A 199 -12.64 20.25 2.43
CA ARG A 199 -12.28 20.42 3.83
C ARG A 199 -10.79 20.75 4.03
N GLY A 200 -10.11 21.18 2.96
CA GLY A 200 -8.75 21.71 2.98
C GLY A 200 -7.65 20.67 3.06
N ILE A 201 -7.95 19.40 2.80
CA ILE A 201 -6.90 18.39 2.60
C ILE A 201 -6.32 18.59 1.20
N LEU A 202 -5.00 18.61 1.08
CA LEU A 202 -4.33 18.80 -0.20
C LEU A 202 -4.36 17.52 -1.03
N GLU A 203 -4.37 17.65 -2.36
CA GLU A 203 -4.32 16.51 -3.29
C GLU A 203 -3.10 15.62 -3.05
N GLU A 204 -1.96 16.23 -2.74
CA GLU A 204 -0.71 15.52 -2.43
C GLU A 204 -0.74 14.70 -1.14
N ASP A 205 -1.67 15.01 -0.23
CA ASP A 205 -1.85 14.30 1.04
C ASP A 205 -2.86 13.14 0.94
N ILE A 206 -3.50 12.98 -0.22
CA ILE A 206 -4.48 11.92 -0.49
C ILE A 206 -3.89 10.90 -1.45
N GLY A 207 -4.11 9.63 -1.16
CA GLY A 207 -3.78 8.54 -2.06
C GLY A 207 -4.91 7.53 -2.17
N ILE A 208 -5.05 6.93 -3.34
CA ILE A 208 -6.06 5.92 -3.61
C ILE A 208 -5.37 4.64 -4.08
N ILE A 209 -5.71 3.54 -3.45
CA ILE A 209 -5.11 2.24 -3.71
C ILE A 209 -6.21 1.24 -4.08
N THR A 210 -5.95 0.40 -5.07
CA THR A 210 -6.86 -0.68 -5.45
C THR A 210 -6.05 -1.88 -5.99
N PRO A 211 -6.57 -3.11 -5.95
CA PRO A 211 -5.85 -4.26 -6.51
C PRO A 211 -5.84 -4.31 -8.06
N TYR A 212 -6.73 -3.59 -8.75
CA TYR A 212 -6.94 -3.72 -10.19
C TYR A 212 -6.74 -2.40 -10.95
N ASN A 213 -6.00 -2.44 -12.08
CA ASN A 213 -5.82 -1.27 -12.94
C ASN A 213 -7.16 -0.72 -13.47
N SER A 214 -8.09 -1.60 -13.87
CA SER A 214 -9.42 -1.19 -14.34
C SER A 214 -10.22 -0.41 -13.30
N GLN A 215 -10.06 -0.70 -12.02
CA GLN A 215 -10.67 0.07 -10.95
C GLN A 215 -9.95 1.42 -10.75
N ALA A 216 -8.63 1.44 -10.85
CA ALA A 216 -7.87 2.69 -10.79
C ALA A 216 -8.29 3.66 -11.90
N ASP A 217 -8.42 3.14 -13.14
CA ASP A 217 -8.87 3.91 -14.29
C ASP A 217 -10.31 4.43 -14.12
N LEU A 218 -11.19 3.60 -13.55
CA LEU A 218 -12.58 3.99 -13.28
C LEU A 218 -12.66 5.10 -12.21
N ILE A 219 -11.89 4.97 -11.12
CA ILE A 219 -11.82 5.99 -10.09
C ILE A 219 -11.25 7.30 -10.66
N GLN A 220 -10.21 7.22 -11.49
CA GLN A 220 -9.60 8.39 -12.14
C GLN A 220 -10.60 9.19 -12.98
N GLN A 221 -11.54 8.52 -13.64
CA GLN A 221 -12.61 9.19 -14.40
C GLN A 221 -13.59 9.95 -13.49
N GLY A 222 -13.82 9.45 -12.27
CA GLY A 222 -14.71 10.07 -11.27
C GLY A 222 -14.04 11.15 -10.43
N VAL A 223 -12.72 11.16 -10.37
CA VAL A 223 -11.91 12.10 -9.58
C VAL A 223 -11.18 13.05 -10.52
N SER A 224 -11.74 14.23 -10.74
CA SER A 224 -11.20 15.26 -11.66
C SER A 224 -10.06 16.08 -11.02
N THR A 225 -9.13 15.42 -10.37
CA THR A 225 -8.02 16.06 -9.63
C THR A 225 -6.71 15.31 -9.88
N SER A 226 -5.58 15.85 -9.43
CA SER A 226 -4.26 15.21 -9.50
C SER A 226 -3.95 14.28 -8.33
N VAL A 227 -4.98 13.79 -7.62
CA VAL A 227 -4.82 12.80 -6.56
C VAL A 227 -4.17 11.53 -7.11
N GLU A 228 -3.23 11.00 -6.38
CA GLU A 228 -2.43 9.84 -6.77
C GLU A 228 -3.23 8.54 -6.62
N ILE A 229 -3.47 7.84 -7.75
CA ILE A 229 -4.25 6.61 -7.84
C ILE A 229 -3.41 5.51 -8.46
N HIS A 230 -3.18 4.42 -7.73
CA HIS A 230 -2.36 3.31 -8.22
C HIS A 230 -2.85 1.95 -7.70
N THR A 231 -2.35 0.92 -8.34
CA THR A 231 -2.46 -0.43 -7.77
C THR A 231 -1.53 -0.59 -6.56
N ILE A 232 -1.83 -1.59 -5.71
CA ILE A 232 -1.06 -1.88 -4.51
C ILE A 232 0.44 -2.00 -4.82
N ASP A 233 0.79 -2.74 -5.87
CA ASP A 233 2.18 -3.00 -6.25
C ASP A 233 2.93 -1.71 -6.64
N LYS A 234 2.25 -0.77 -7.28
CA LYS A 234 2.83 0.53 -7.67
C LYS A 234 2.88 1.54 -6.52
N TYR A 235 2.15 1.28 -5.43
CA TYR A 235 2.08 2.18 -4.29
C TYR A 235 3.18 1.92 -3.25
N GLN A 236 3.94 0.85 -3.39
CA GLN A 236 5.04 0.53 -2.48
C GLN A 236 6.09 1.65 -2.45
N GLY A 237 6.65 1.94 -1.27
CA GLY A 237 7.59 3.05 -1.07
C GLY A 237 6.95 4.43 -0.93
N ARG A 238 5.64 4.56 -1.13
CA ARG A 238 4.89 5.82 -1.00
C ARG A 238 4.08 5.83 0.29
N ASP A 239 3.73 7.00 0.77
CA ASP A 239 2.80 7.17 1.89
C ASP A 239 2.06 8.50 1.78
N LYS A 240 0.87 8.59 2.38
CA LYS A 240 0.03 9.79 2.39
C LYS A 240 -0.63 9.96 3.76
N ASP A 241 -1.05 11.17 4.06
CA ASP A 241 -1.80 11.45 5.28
C ASP A 241 -3.14 10.69 5.31
N CYS A 242 -3.81 10.62 4.17
CA CYS A 242 -5.06 9.89 3.99
C CYS A 242 -4.95 8.90 2.83
N ILE A 243 -5.24 7.64 3.09
CA ILE A 243 -5.36 6.59 2.06
C ILE A 243 -6.80 6.11 1.97
N LEU A 244 -7.30 6.02 0.74
CA LEU A 244 -8.55 5.33 0.41
C LEU A 244 -8.21 4.02 -0.30
N LEU A 245 -8.77 2.91 0.17
CA LEU A 245 -8.55 1.57 -0.37
C LEU A 245 -9.86 1.00 -0.89
N SER A 246 -9.95 0.71 -2.21
CA SER A 246 -11.05 -0.01 -2.83
C SER A 246 -10.70 -1.48 -2.95
N PHE A 247 -11.48 -2.37 -2.35
CA PHE A 247 -11.28 -3.82 -2.47
C PHE A 247 -11.88 -4.40 -3.74
N VAL A 248 -12.87 -3.72 -4.33
CA VAL A 248 -13.51 -4.05 -5.60
C VAL A 248 -14.39 -5.30 -5.55
N ARG A 249 -13.86 -6.36 -4.97
CA ARG A 249 -14.48 -7.69 -5.01
C ARG A 249 -15.75 -7.75 -4.17
N SER A 250 -16.85 -8.02 -4.85
CA SER A 250 -18.17 -8.18 -4.25
C SER A 250 -19.02 -9.10 -5.12
N THR A 251 -19.53 -10.20 -4.57
CA THR A 251 -20.28 -11.20 -5.29
C THR A 251 -21.57 -11.59 -4.57
N GLU A 252 -22.61 -11.94 -5.33
CA GLU A 252 -23.87 -12.48 -4.78
C GLU A 252 -23.67 -13.81 -4.03
N ASN A 253 -22.65 -14.57 -4.41
CA ASN A 253 -22.34 -15.88 -3.84
C ASN A 253 -20.95 -15.92 -3.22
N PRO A 254 -20.73 -15.29 -2.04
CA PRO A 254 -19.41 -15.20 -1.41
C PRO A 254 -18.72 -16.55 -1.18
N ARG A 255 -19.49 -17.64 -0.97
CA ARG A 255 -18.93 -18.97 -0.70
C ARG A 255 -18.10 -19.55 -1.85
N ASN A 256 -18.32 -19.09 -3.07
CA ASN A 256 -17.60 -19.54 -4.27
C ASN A 256 -16.46 -18.58 -4.65
N TYR A 257 -16.18 -17.60 -3.80
CA TYR A 257 -15.18 -16.58 -4.09
C TYR A 257 -13.76 -17.11 -3.89
N THR A 258 -12.92 -16.96 -4.91
CA THR A 258 -11.48 -17.20 -4.85
C THR A 258 -10.76 -16.00 -5.46
N SER A 259 -9.92 -15.34 -4.69
CA SER A 259 -9.08 -14.24 -5.21
C SER A 259 -7.62 -14.46 -4.82
N SER A 260 -6.77 -14.61 -5.83
CA SER A 260 -5.34 -14.71 -5.62
C SER A 260 -4.71 -13.38 -5.18
N LEU A 261 -5.23 -12.23 -5.63
CA LEU A 261 -4.67 -10.91 -5.30
C LEU A 261 -4.99 -10.48 -3.87
N LEU A 262 -6.23 -10.63 -3.42
CA LEU A 262 -6.64 -10.27 -2.06
C LEU A 262 -6.28 -11.33 -1.02
N GLY A 263 -5.92 -12.54 -1.45
CA GLY A 263 -5.34 -13.59 -0.60
C GLY A 263 -3.85 -13.38 -0.30
N ASP A 264 -3.18 -12.50 -1.03
CA ASP A 264 -1.77 -12.19 -0.81
C ASP A 264 -1.60 -11.20 0.35
N TRP A 265 -1.19 -11.72 1.49
CA TRP A 265 -1.03 -10.96 2.72
C TRP A 265 0.06 -9.86 2.62
N HIS A 266 1.08 -10.02 1.76
CA HIS A 266 2.09 -9.00 1.53
C HIS A 266 1.45 -7.75 0.91
N ARG A 267 0.55 -7.94 -0.07
CA ARG A 267 -0.21 -6.84 -0.68
C ARG A 267 -1.10 -6.13 0.31
N ILE A 268 -1.81 -6.88 1.13
CA ILE A 268 -2.66 -6.30 2.17
C ILE A 268 -1.82 -5.48 3.15
N ASN A 269 -0.68 -6.02 3.60
CA ASN A 269 0.24 -5.30 4.48
C ASN A 269 0.72 -3.97 3.85
N VAL A 270 1.14 -4.01 2.59
CA VAL A 270 1.54 -2.78 1.88
C VAL A 270 0.39 -1.78 1.83
N ALA A 271 -0.81 -2.19 1.45
CA ALA A 271 -1.96 -1.29 1.34
C ALA A 271 -2.30 -0.60 2.68
N LEU A 272 -2.32 -1.36 3.78
CA LEU A 272 -2.64 -0.84 5.11
C LEU A 272 -1.58 0.13 5.66
N THR A 273 -0.31 -0.12 5.35
CA THR A 273 0.81 0.64 5.91
C THR A 273 1.18 1.91 5.13
N ARG A 274 0.37 2.32 4.15
CA ARG A 274 0.60 3.56 3.38
C ARG A 274 0.00 4.79 4.02
N ALA A 275 -1.02 4.63 4.86
CA ALA A 275 -1.70 5.73 5.53
C ALA A 275 -0.94 6.18 6.78
N LYS A 276 -0.80 7.50 6.95
CA LYS A 276 -0.20 8.10 8.15
C LYS A 276 -1.25 8.40 9.22
N LYS A 277 -2.35 9.06 8.85
CA LYS A 277 -3.32 9.66 9.79
C LYS A 277 -4.75 9.15 9.60
N LYS A 278 -5.09 8.71 8.37
CA LYS A 278 -6.44 8.26 8.04
C LYS A 278 -6.41 7.15 7.00
N LEU A 279 -7.07 6.04 7.31
CA LEU A 279 -7.26 4.90 6.40
C LEU A 279 -8.77 4.68 6.22
N ILE A 280 -9.24 4.83 4.99
CA ILE A 280 -10.64 4.62 4.60
C ILE A 280 -10.68 3.46 3.63
N MET A 281 -11.32 2.38 4.01
CA MET A 281 -11.49 1.17 3.21
C MET A 281 -12.93 1.08 2.71
N VAL A 282 -13.13 0.63 1.47
CA VAL A 282 -14.45 0.44 0.86
C VAL A 282 -14.52 -0.97 0.29
N GLY A 283 -15.58 -1.71 0.63
CA GLY A 283 -15.77 -3.07 0.13
C GLY A 283 -16.94 -3.80 0.76
N SER A 284 -17.16 -5.02 0.28
CA SER A 284 -18.18 -5.96 0.79
C SER A 284 -17.60 -6.78 1.95
N CYS A 285 -18.07 -6.55 3.16
CA CYS A 285 -17.63 -7.35 4.32
C CYS A 285 -17.94 -8.83 4.14
N SER A 286 -19.11 -9.19 3.60
CA SER A 286 -19.54 -10.57 3.41
C SER A 286 -18.64 -11.31 2.42
N THR A 287 -18.29 -10.70 1.29
CA THR A 287 -17.38 -11.28 0.30
C THR A 287 -15.96 -11.38 0.84
N LEU A 288 -15.44 -10.31 1.42
CA LEU A 288 -14.05 -10.25 1.90
C LEU A 288 -13.80 -11.20 3.08
N SER A 289 -14.79 -11.43 3.93
CA SER A 289 -14.69 -12.36 5.06
C SER A 289 -14.52 -13.84 4.64
N THR A 290 -14.65 -14.16 3.36
CA THR A 290 -14.30 -15.48 2.83
C THR A 290 -12.78 -15.72 2.76
N VAL A 291 -11.99 -14.65 2.78
CA VAL A 291 -10.53 -14.69 2.85
C VAL A 291 -10.11 -14.55 4.32
N PRO A 292 -9.42 -15.54 4.92
CA PRO A 292 -9.15 -15.56 6.37
C PRO A 292 -8.47 -14.29 6.90
N LEU A 293 -7.49 -13.76 6.17
CA LEU A 293 -6.79 -12.54 6.57
C LEU A 293 -7.72 -11.31 6.55
N LEU A 294 -8.56 -11.18 5.52
CA LEU A 294 -9.49 -10.07 5.40
C LEU A 294 -10.62 -10.16 6.40
N LYS A 295 -11.05 -11.37 6.75
CA LYS A 295 -11.97 -11.59 7.88
C LYS A 295 -11.39 -11.04 9.17
N LEU A 296 -10.14 -11.39 9.49
CA LEU A 296 -9.46 -10.88 10.68
C LEU A 296 -9.27 -9.35 10.62
N LEU A 297 -8.99 -8.78 9.44
CA LEU A 297 -8.93 -7.33 9.25
C LEU A 297 -10.27 -6.67 9.61
N ILE A 298 -11.39 -7.20 9.09
CA ILE A 298 -12.73 -6.68 9.35
C ILE A 298 -13.05 -6.77 10.86
N GLU A 299 -12.78 -7.91 11.49
CA GLU A 299 -12.96 -8.09 12.94
C GLU A 299 -12.16 -7.06 13.74
N LYS A 300 -10.90 -6.80 13.38
CA LYS A 300 -10.07 -5.78 14.05
C LYS A 300 -10.59 -4.35 13.85
N VAL A 301 -11.08 -4.04 12.67
CA VAL A 301 -11.71 -2.74 12.42
C VAL A 301 -13.02 -2.59 13.19
N GLU A 302 -13.79 -3.67 13.34
CA GLU A 302 -15.01 -3.69 14.14
C GLU A 302 -14.71 -3.49 15.63
N GLU A 303 -13.69 -4.13 16.18
CA GLU A 303 -13.18 -3.93 17.55
C GLU A 303 -12.84 -2.44 17.81
N GLN A 304 -12.32 -1.74 16.81
CA GLN A 304 -12.03 -0.30 16.87
C GLN A 304 -13.27 0.59 16.65
N GLY A 305 -14.46 -0.01 16.44
CA GLY A 305 -15.68 0.72 16.08
C GLY A 305 -15.61 1.38 14.70
N GLY A 306 -14.75 0.86 13.78
CA GLY A 306 -14.46 1.46 12.48
C GLY A 306 -15.41 1.04 11.35
N ILE A 307 -16.31 0.08 11.54
CA ILE A 307 -17.26 -0.35 10.49
C ILE A 307 -18.38 0.67 10.33
N LEU A 308 -18.66 1.02 9.08
CA LEU A 308 -19.77 1.89 8.68
C LEU A 308 -20.54 1.24 7.53
N SER A 309 -21.71 0.69 7.80
CA SER A 309 -22.57 0.08 6.77
C SER A 309 -23.40 1.16 6.07
N LEU A 310 -23.22 1.27 4.74
CA LEU A 310 -24.05 2.16 3.92
C LEU A 310 -25.26 1.41 3.36
N SER A 311 -26.40 2.10 3.35
CA SER A 311 -27.64 1.66 2.74
C SER A 311 -28.04 2.56 1.57
N MET A 312 -29.01 2.12 0.77
CA MET A 312 -29.55 2.93 -0.35
C MET A 312 -30.13 4.29 0.14
N LYS A 313 -30.55 4.39 1.39
CA LYS A 313 -31.04 5.67 1.97
C LYS A 313 -29.91 6.67 2.13
N ASP A 314 -28.71 6.22 2.48
CA ASP A 314 -27.54 7.07 2.71
C ASP A 314 -27.05 7.73 1.42
N ILE A 315 -27.20 7.07 0.28
CA ILE A 315 -26.79 7.53 -1.05
C ILE A 315 -27.95 8.14 -1.86
N ALA A 316 -29.18 8.14 -1.33
CA ALA A 316 -30.40 8.52 -2.03
C ALA A 316 -30.44 9.96 -2.56
N HIS A 317 -29.62 10.83 -2.00
CA HIS A 317 -29.55 12.25 -2.38
C HIS A 317 -28.64 12.56 -3.57
N LYS A 318 -27.98 11.53 -4.18
CA LYS A 318 -27.12 11.71 -5.35
C LYS A 318 -27.57 10.83 -6.52
N PRO A 319 -28.04 11.45 -7.63
CA PRO A 319 -28.47 10.72 -8.83
C PRO A 319 -27.38 9.85 -9.45
N GLU A 320 -26.10 10.26 -9.32
CA GLU A 320 -24.92 9.56 -9.86
C GLU A 320 -24.66 8.22 -9.14
N LEU A 321 -24.76 8.18 -7.82
CA LEU A 321 -24.62 6.94 -7.03
C LEU A 321 -25.80 5.97 -7.28
N ARG A 322 -27.00 6.49 -7.55
CA ARG A 322 -28.16 5.66 -7.91
C ARG A 322 -28.01 4.97 -9.27
N ARG A 323 -27.37 5.61 -10.25
CA ARG A 323 -27.17 5.00 -11.59
C ARG A 323 -26.28 3.75 -11.52
N CYS A 324 -25.31 3.72 -10.63
CA CYS A 324 -24.43 2.57 -10.45
C CYS A 324 -25.16 1.33 -9.88
N SER A 325 -26.24 1.51 -9.09
CA SER A 325 -27.02 0.41 -8.53
C SER A 325 -28.02 -0.23 -9.53
N ASN A 326 -28.31 0.46 -10.65
CA ASN A 326 -29.29 0.04 -11.65
C ASN A 326 -28.65 -0.57 -12.91
N LEU A 327 -27.34 -0.68 -12.99
CA LEU A 327 -26.61 -1.40 -14.04
C LEU A 327 -26.59 -2.90 -13.67
N ARG A 328 -27.68 -3.59 -13.97
CA ARG A 328 -27.81 -5.06 -13.93
C ARG A 328 -27.55 -5.65 -15.32
#